data_1b38b95b9913204a0f7b931fdf448d3f
#
_entry.id   1b38b95b9913204a0f7b931fdf448d3f
#
_cell.length_a   1.000
_cell.length_b   1.000
_cell.length_c   1.000
_cell.angle_alpha   90.00
_cell.angle_beta   90.00
_cell.angle_gamma   90.00
#
_symmetry.space_group_name_H-M   'P 1'
#
loop_
_entity.id
_entity.type
_entity.pdbx_description
1 polymer ?
#
loop_
_entity_poly.entity_id
_entity_poly.type
_entity_poly.pdbx_seq_one_letter_code
_entity_poly.pdbx_strand_id
1 'polypeptide(L)'
;DESIYDYTREVYSSNVSIVTQKPFIFDMSIRENFNLVDSNHSHQIEACKRVGIHDYIMSLKDGYNTKLVADAENISNGQKQLIALARTLLSKSEVLLFDEVTSSLDINTSKHVMEILKDLKRDHTILMITHKPSLMKLADDIIVIDHGRLVGRGSHKTLLKDNTYYKLLQK
;
A
#
# COMPACT_ATOMS: atom_id res chain seq x y z
N ASP A 1 0.13 -21.91 -15.74
CA ASP A 1 1.17 -21.01 -15.25
C ASP A 1 1.82 -20.31 -16.43
N GLU A 2 1.59 -19.04 -16.56
CA GLU A 2 2.19 -18.19 -17.61
C GLU A 2 3.21 -17.27 -16.94
N SER A 3 4.26 -16.91 -17.68
CA SER A 3 5.29 -16.00 -17.18
C SER A 3 4.76 -14.55 -17.19
N ILE A 4 5.12 -13.75 -16.21
CA ILE A 4 4.81 -12.30 -16.23
C ILE A 4 5.41 -11.58 -17.45
N TYR A 5 6.44 -12.15 -18.07
CA TYR A 5 7.07 -11.62 -19.28
C TYR A 5 6.28 -11.91 -20.57
N ASP A 6 5.25 -12.76 -20.49
CA ASP A 6 4.38 -13.09 -21.62
C ASP A 6 3.24 -12.07 -21.79
N TYR A 7 3.06 -11.17 -20.80
CA TYR A 7 2.05 -10.12 -20.82
C TYR A 7 2.58 -8.80 -21.36
N THR A 8 1.73 -8.08 -22.09
CA THR A 8 2.08 -6.71 -22.52
C THR A 8 2.12 -5.76 -21.32
N ARG A 9 2.83 -4.64 -21.48
CA ARG A 9 2.93 -3.62 -20.44
C ARG A 9 1.56 -3.07 -20.04
N GLU A 10 0.64 -2.93 -21.00
CA GLU A 10 -0.73 -2.44 -20.78
C GLU A 10 -1.51 -3.41 -19.89
N VAL A 11 -1.45 -4.71 -20.17
CA VAL A 11 -2.11 -5.74 -19.35
C VAL A 11 -1.53 -5.76 -17.95
N TYR A 12 -0.20 -5.69 -17.83
CA TYR A 12 0.45 -5.65 -16.53
C TYR A 12 0.04 -4.41 -15.72
N SER A 13 0.12 -3.22 -16.33
CA SER A 13 -0.16 -1.94 -15.63
C SER A 13 -1.64 -1.74 -15.27
N SER A 14 -2.57 -2.40 -15.99
CA SER A 14 -4.00 -2.36 -15.64
C SER A 14 -4.39 -3.32 -14.52
N ASN A 15 -3.61 -4.39 -14.31
CA ASN A 15 -3.94 -5.43 -13.33
C ASN A 15 -3.11 -5.39 -12.05
N VAL A 16 -2.03 -4.62 -12.02
CA VAL A 16 -1.10 -4.55 -10.88
C VAL A 16 -0.94 -3.11 -10.42
N SER A 17 -1.22 -2.86 -9.15
CA SER A 17 -0.91 -1.58 -8.49
C SER A 17 0.17 -1.75 -7.44
N ILE A 18 1.03 -0.73 -7.31
CA ILE A 18 2.12 -0.74 -6.34
C ILE A 18 2.10 0.50 -5.45
N VAL A 19 2.27 0.30 -4.15
CA VAL A 19 2.60 1.33 -3.18
C VAL A 19 3.99 1.05 -2.64
N THR A 20 4.94 1.88 -3.02
CA THR A 20 6.33 1.78 -2.57
C THR A 20 6.51 2.43 -1.19
N GLN A 21 7.60 2.11 -0.50
CA GLN A 21 7.97 2.72 0.79
C GLN A 21 8.03 4.25 0.72
N LYS A 22 8.52 4.79 -0.40
CA LYS A 22 8.49 6.22 -0.72
C LYS A 22 7.60 6.41 -1.95
N PRO A 23 6.29 6.60 -1.77
CA PRO A 23 5.38 6.69 -2.89
C PRO A 23 5.64 7.96 -3.69
N PHE A 24 5.62 7.81 -5.01
CA PHE A 24 5.74 8.94 -5.91
C PHE A 24 4.41 9.72 -5.96
N ILE A 25 4.50 11.00 -5.69
CA ILE A 25 3.39 11.97 -5.79
C ILE A 25 3.79 13.01 -6.83
N PHE A 26 2.93 13.23 -7.80
CA PHE A 26 3.19 14.17 -8.89
C PHE A 26 3.07 15.62 -8.43
N ASP A 27 3.89 16.50 -9.01
CA ASP A 27 3.89 17.94 -8.78
C ASP A 27 2.68 18.63 -9.43
N MET A 28 1.51 18.33 -8.89
CA MET A 28 0.22 18.82 -9.31
C MET A 28 -0.72 18.83 -8.08
N SER A 29 -1.99 19.25 -8.26
CA SER A 29 -2.93 19.20 -7.13
C SER A 29 -3.22 17.77 -6.65
N ILE A 30 -3.71 17.64 -5.40
CA ILE A 30 -4.15 16.36 -4.84
C ILE A 30 -5.20 15.72 -5.76
N ARG A 31 -6.16 16.52 -6.25
CA ARG A 31 -7.19 16.05 -7.18
C ARG A 31 -6.62 15.51 -8.49
N GLU A 32 -5.70 16.24 -9.10
CA GLU A 32 -5.04 15.80 -10.33
C GLU A 32 -4.26 14.49 -10.14
N ASN A 33 -3.63 14.29 -8.98
CA ASN A 33 -3.00 13.03 -8.64
C ASN A 33 -3.99 11.85 -8.60
N PHE A 34 -5.24 12.07 -8.19
CA PHE A 34 -6.29 11.05 -8.22
C PHE A 34 -6.89 10.86 -9.62
N ASN A 35 -7.01 11.96 -10.41
CA ASN A 35 -7.52 11.89 -11.78
C ASN A 35 -6.68 10.99 -12.70
N LEU A 36 -5.42 10.73 -12.36
CA LEU A 36 -4.57 9.78 -13.09
C LEU A 36 -5.11 8.34 -13.02
N VAL A 37 -5.96 8.05 -12.03
CA VAL A 37 -6.52 6.70 -11.80
C VAL A 37 -8.02 6.68 -12.02
N ASP A 38 -8.75 7.60 -11.40
CA ASP A 38 -10.19 7.74 -11.54
C ASP A 38 -10.57 9.23 -11.42
N SER A 39 -11.22 9.77 -12.45
CA SER A 39 -11.67 11.17 -12.48
C SER A 39 -13.00 11.42 -11.75
N ASN A 40 -13.64 10.37 -11.22
CA ASN A 40 -14.87 10.51 -10.45
C ASN A 40 -14.58 11.05 -9.04
N HIS A 41 -14.97 12.29 -8.80
CA HIS A 41 -14.72 12.99 -7.54
C HIS A 41 -15.36 12.31 -6.32
N SER A 42 -16.52 11.68 -6.50
CA SER A 42 -17.18 10.96 -5.40
C SER A 42 -16.37 9.74 -4.98
N HIS A 43 -15.85 8.97 -5.94
CA HIS A 43 -14.97 7.83 -5.67
C HIS A 43 -13.68 8.28 -4.97
N GLN A 44 -13.07 9.39 -5.43
CA GLN A 44 -11.87 9.97 -4.81
C GLN A 44 -12.11 10.31 -3.34
N ILE A 45 -13.22 10.99 -3.04
CA ILE A 45 -13.59 11.37 -1.67
C ILE A 45 -13.82 10.11 -0.81
N GLU A 46 -14.51 9.11 -1.33
CA GLU A 46 -14.77 7.85 -0.63
C GLU A 46 -13.47 7.11 -0.32
N ALA A 47 -12.57 6.97 -1.30
CA ALA A 47 -11.25 6.38 -1.09
C ALA A 47 -10.45 7.12 -0.02
N CYS A 48 -10.45 8.47 -0.04
CA CYS A 48 -9.77 9.30 0.95
C CYS A 48 -10.37 9.15 2.36
N LYS A 49 -11.70 9.04 2.47
CA LYS A 49 -12.38 8.76 3.74
C LYS A 49 -11.99 7.39 4.25
N ARG A 50 -11.97 6.39 3.39
CA ARG A 50 -11.63 5.01 3.75
C ARG A 50 -10.21 4.89 4.30
N VAL A 51 -9.24 5.60 3.72
CA VAL A 51 -7.85 5.61 4.25
C VAL A 51 -7.61 6.60 5.39
N GLY A 52 -8.61 7.47 5.71
CA GLY A 52 -8.53 8.42 6.82
C GLY A 52 -7.77 9.71 6.51
N ILE A 53 -7.59 10.08 5.23
CA ILE A 53 -6.89 11.33 4.86
C ILE A 53 -7.84 12.47 4.45
N HIS A 54 -9.13 12.19 4.29
CA HIS A 54 -10.11 13.17 3.82
C HIS A 54 -10.14 14.45 4.65
N ASP A 55 -10.27 14.32 5.97
CA ASP A 55 -10.40 15.47 6.87
C ASP A 55 -9.13 16.34 6.88
N TYR A 56 -7.96 15.71 6.78
CA TYR A 56 -6.71 16.43 6.58
C TYR A 56 -6.74 17.24 5.28
N ILE A 57 -7.14 16.62 4.15
CA ILE A 57 -7.22 17.33 2.87
C ILE A 57 -8.19 18.51 2.97
N MET A 58 -9.35 18.34 3.61
CA MET A 58 -10.35 19.40 3.80
C MET A 58 -9.88 20.51 4.73
N SER A 59 -8.91 20.26 5.60
CA SER A 59 -8.29 21.29 6.45
C SER A 59 -7.29 22.18 5.72
N LEU A 60 -6.83 21.76 4.54
CA LEU A 60 -5.95 22.58 3.70
C LEU A 60 -6.72 23.73 3.07
N LYS A 61 -6.05 24.89 2.86
CA LYS A 61 -6.67 26.11 2.32
C LYS A 61 -7.49 25.88 1.03
N ASP A 62 -6.95 25.07 0.11
CA ASP A 62 -7.55 24.79 -1.19
C ASP A 62 -8.13 23.37 -1.29
N GLY A 63 -8.21 22.64 -0.16
CA GLY A 63 -8.74 21.28 -0.08
C GLY A 63 -8.07 20.35 -1.10
N TYR A 64 -8.85 19.63 -1.89
CA TYR A 64 -8.37 18.76 -2.97
C TYR A 64 -7.63 19.50 -4.09
N ASN A 65 -7.81 20.81 -4.23
CA ASN A 65 -7.12 21.62 -5.24
C ASN A 65 -5.75 22.13 -4.73
N THR A 66 -5.36 21.78 -3.50
CA THR A 66 -4.05 22.14 -2.97
C THR A 66 -2.96 21.57 -3.86
N LYS A 67 -2.10 22.42 -4.40
CA LYS A 67 -0.93 22.04 -5.20
C LYS A 67 0.13 21.43 -4.29
N LEU A 68 0.62 20.28 -4.71
CA LEU A 68 1.78 19.63 -4.10
C LEU A 68 3.02 20.14 -4.84
N VAL A 69 4.00 20.58 -4.10
CA VAL A 69 5.28 21.05 -4.67
C VAL A 69 6.20 19.84 -4.91
N ALA A 70 7.33 20.09 -5.57
CA ALA A 70 8.28 19.05 -5.95
C ALA A 70 8.42 17.98 -4.86
N ASP A 71 8.27 16.70 -5.23
CA ASP A 71 8.25 15.55 -4.33
C ASP A 71 7.23 15.64 -3.16
N ALA A 72 6.23 16.51 -3.30
CA ALA A 72 5.22 16.78 -2.27
C ALA A 72 5.83 17.12 -0.89
N GLU A 73 6.88 17.94 -0.86
CA GLU A 73 7.57 18.35 0.38
C GLU A 73 6.65 19.12 1.35
N ASN A 74 5.55 19.69 0.86
CA ASN A 74 4.57 20.40 1.67
C ASN A 74 3.58 19.49 2.43
N ILE A 75 3.72 18.16 2.32
CA ILE A 75 2.96 17.18 3.11
C ILE A 75 3.90 16.13 3.72
N SER A 76 3.50 15.52 4.84
CA SER A 76 4.31 14.51 5.52
C SER A 76 4.41 13.20 4.72
N ASN A 77 5.42 12.37 5.01
CA ASN A 77 5.56 11.05 4.42
C ASN A 77 4.35 10.15 4.69
N GLY A 78 3.75 10.25 5.88
CA GLY A 78 2.51 9.52 6.20
C GLY A 78 1.36 9.95 5.31
N GLN A 79 1.20 11.26 5.04
CA GLN A 79 0.17 11.78 4.15
C GLN A 79 0.41 11.33 2.70
N LYS A 80 1.66 11.34 2.21
CA LYS A 80 2.02 10.77 0.91
C LYS A 80 1.61 9.30 0.81
N GLN A 81 1.87 8.53 1.86
CA GLN A 81 1.53 7.11 1.92
C GLN A 81 0.01 6.89 1.84
N LEU A 82 -0.78 7.68 2.58
CA LEU A 82 -2.24 7.59 2.53
C LEU A 82 -2.82 8.03 1.18
N ILE A 83 -2.25 9.07 0.53
CA ILE A 83 -2.65 9.46 -0.83
C ILE A 83 -2.36 8.33 -1.83
N ALA A 84 -1.18 7.70 -1.74
CA ALA A 84 -0.84 6.58 -2.60
C ALA A 84 -1.74 5.36 -2.36
N LEU A 85 -2.07 5.06 -1.11
CA LEU A 85 -3.02 4.01 -0.76
C LEU A 85 -4.43 4.31 -1.31
N ALA A 86 -4.90 5.57 -1.18
CA ALA A 86 -6.18 5.99 -1.75
C ALA A 86 -6.21 5.82 -3.28
N ARG A 87 -5.11 6.15 -3.99
CA ARG A 87 -4.98 5.88 -5.42
C ARG A 87 -5.09 4.38 -5.74
N THR A 88 -4.49 3.54 -4.92
CA THR A 88 -4.59 2.08 -5.07
C THR A 88 -6.02 1.58 -4.88
N LEU A 89 -6.79 2.15 -3.93
CA LEU A 89 -8.21 1.82 -3.76
C LEU A 89 -9.10 2.25 -4.95
N LEU A 90 -8.67 3.28 -5.68
CA LEU A 90 -9.34 3.76 -6.89
C LEU A 90 -9.01 2.90 -8.12
N SER A 91 -7.90 2.18 -8.10
CA SER A 91 -7.50 1.32 -9.21
C SER A 91 -8.41 0.07 -9.28
N LYS A 92 -8.57 -0.46 -10.48
CA LYS A 92 -9.27 -1.73 -10.71
C LYS A 92 -8.32 -2.93 -10.72
N SER A 93 -7.14 -2.77 -10.14
CA SER A 93 -6.09 -3.79 -10.16
C SER A 93 -6.46 -4.98 -9.28
N GLU A 94 -6.30 -6.19 -9.80
CA GLU A 94 -6.54 -7.43 -9.05
C GLU A 94 -5.36 -7.80 -8.13
N VAL A 95 -4.15 -7.33 -8.46
CA VAL A 95 -2.93 -7.60 -7.71
C VAL A 95 -2.39 -6.30 -7.11
N LEU A 96 -2.18 -6.30 -5.80
CA LEU A 96 -1.70 -5.16 -5.04
C LEU A 96 -0.34 -5.49 -4.43
N LEU A 97 0.66 -4.69 -4.78
CA LEU A 97 2.01 -4.80 -4.25
C LEU A 97 2.25 -3.70 -3.21
N PHE A 98 2.61 -4.06 -2.00
CA PHE A 98 2.89 -3.13 -0.91
C PHE A 98 4.32 -3.30 -0.42
N ASP A 99 5.12 -2.24 -0.53
CA ASP A 99 6.46 -2.20 0.01
C ASP A 99 6.47 -1.29 1.24
N GLU A 100 6.51 -1.91 2.42
CA GLU A 100 6.51 -1.24 3.73
C GLU A 100 5.43 -0.15 3.91
N VAL A 101 4.21 -0.41 3.44
CA VAL A 101 3.09 0.55 3.36
C VAL A 101 2.72 1.27 4.67
N THR A 102 3.17 0.80 5.81
CA THR A 102 2.91 1.43 7.12
C THR A 102 4.15 2.02 7.79
N SER A 103 5.31 2.04 7.12
CA SER A 103 6.59 2.45 7.75
C SER A 103 6.59 3.92 8.22
N SER A 104 5.91 4.80 7.49
CA SER A 104 5.84 6.24 7.77
C SER A 104 4.59 6.67 8.55
N LEU A 105 3.77 5.72 9.02
CA LEU A 105 2.51 5.98 9.69
C LEU A 105 2.66 5.84 11.22
N ASP A 106 1.92 6.67 11.96
CA ASP A 106 1.75 6.50 13.40
C ASP A 106 1.00 5.19 13.73
N ILE A 107 0.98 4.83 15.01
CA ILE A 107 0.42 3.55 15.48
C ILE A 107 -1.07 3.42 15.14
N ASN A 108 -1.87 4.47 15.32
CA ASN A 108 -3.31 4.41 15.10
C ASN A 108 -3.64 4.31 13.62
N THR A 109 -2.99 5.13 12.80
CA THR A 109 -3.12 5.11 11.34
C THR A 109 -2.63 3.77 10.78
N SER A 110 -1.52 3.22 11.30
CA SER A 110 -1.05 1.88 10.92
C SER A 110 -2.08 0.79 11.22
N LYS A 111 -2.75 0.82 12.37
CA LYS A 111 -3.83 -0.13 12.71
C LYS A 111 -5.01 0.01 11.74
N HIS A 112 -5.41 1.24 11.42
CA HIS A 112 -6.50 1.49 10.47
C HIS A 112 -6.15 0.92 9.08
N VAL A 113 -4.94 1.18 8.58
CA VAL A 113 -4.47 0.61 7.30
C VAL A 113 -4.45 -0.92 7.34
N MET A 114 -4.09 -1.54 8.48
CA MET A 114 -4.16 -3.00 8.62
C MET A 114 -5.58 -3.56 8.45
N GLU A 115 -6.61 -2.87 8.96
CA GLU A 115 -8.00 -3.28 8.75
C GLU A 115 -8.41 -3.15 7.26
N ILE A 116 -7.96 -2.07 6.58
CA ILE A 116 -8.17 -1.93 5.14
C ILE A 116 -7.52 -3.09 4.37
N LEU A 117 -6.28 -3.47 4.72
CA LEU A 117 -5.59 -4.59 4.07
C LEU A 117 -6.31 -5.93 4.30
N LYS A 118 -6.89 -6.16 5.47
CA LYS A 118 -7.72 -7.35 5.74
C LYS A 118 -8.95 -7.40 4.86
N ASP A 119 -9.59 -6.26 4.62
CA ASP A 119 -10.75 -6.18 3.75
C ASP A 119 -10.38 -6.41 2.28
N LEU A 120 -9.31 -5.74 1.81
CA LEU A 120 -8.81 -5.90 0.44
C LEU A 120 -8.40 -7.33 0.10
N LYS A 121 -7.87 -8.06 1.08
CA LYS A 121 -7.48 -9.46 0.93
C LYS A 121 -8.60 -10.39 0.48
N ARG A 122 -9.87 -10.00 0.64
CA ARG A 122 -11.03 -10.82 0.25
C ARG A 122 -11.20 -10.87 -1.28
N ASP A 123 -10.84 -9.79 -1.95
CA ASP A 123 -11.14 -9.59 -3.36
C ASP A 123 -9.88 -9.38 -4.21
N HIS A 124 -8.71 -9.28 -3.58
CA HIS A 124 -7.45 -8.98 -4.25
C HIS A 124 -6.35 -9.96 -3.83
N THR A 125 -5.42 -10.20 -4.75
CA THR A 125 -4.14 -10.83 -4.41
C THR A 125 -3.19 -9.75 -3.87
N ILE A 126 -2.73 -9.92 -2.65
CA ILE A 126 -1.82 -8.97 -2.00
C ILE A 126 -0.45 -9.59 -1.83
N LEU A 127 0.58 -8.97 -2.40
CA LEU A 127 1.98 -9.25 -2.10
C LEU A 127 2.56 -8.08 -1.30
N MET A 128 3.06 -8.37 -0.10
CA MET A 128 3.54 -7.33 0.80
C MET A 128 4.95 -7.63 1.30
N ILE A 129 5.82 -6.65 1.21
CA ILE A 129 7.12 -6.63 1.89
C ILE A 129 6.95 -5.90 3.21
N THR A 130 7.33 -6.54 4.31
CA THR A 130 7.23 -5.94 5.64
C THR A 130 8.19 -6.59 6.63
N HIS A 131 8.69 -5.79 7.58
CA HIS A 131 9.38 -6.26 8.77
C HIS A 131 8.52 -6.17 10.05
N LYS A 132 7.24 -5.71 9.93
CA LYS A 132 6.33 -5.55 11.08
C LYS A 132 5.62 -6.86 11.41
N PRO A 133 5.80 -7.44 12.63
CA PRO A 133 5.14 -8.68 13.04
C PRO A 133 3.62 -8.66 12.92
N SER A 134 3.00 -7.50 13.16
CA SER A 134 1.55 -7.32 13.05
C SER A 134 1.02 -7.54 11.64
N LEU A 135 1.76 -7.10 10.62
CA LEU A 135 1.41 -7.30 9.21
C LEU A 135 1.71 -8.75 8.76
N MET A 136 2.81 -9.34 9.22
CA MET A 136 3.14 -10.74 8.91
C MET A 136 2.01 -11.70 9.32
N LYS A 137 1.33 -11.41 10.43
CA LYS A 137 0.18 -12.21 10.91
C LYS A 137 -1.05 -12.17 10.01
N LEU A 138 -1.15 -11.19 9.10
CA LEU A 138 -2.27 -11.08 8.15
C LEU A 138 -2.08 -11.96 6.92
N ALA A 139 -0.85 -12.36 6.62
CA ALA A 139 -0.54 -13.14 5.42
C ALA A 139 -1.01 -14.60 5.56
N ASP A 140 -1.49 -15.17 4.45
CA ASP A 140 -1.81 -16.60 4.36
C ASP A 140 -0.57 -17.43 4.18
N ASP A 141 0.39 -16.91 3.40
CA ASP A 141 1.68 -17.53 3.12
C ASP A 141 2.78 -16.48 3.27
N ILE A 142 3.84 -16.84 3.95
CA ILE A 142 4.98 -15.96 4.24
C ILE A 142 6.22 -16.57 3.60
N ILE A 143 6.93 -15.75 2.83
CA ILE A 143 8.23 -16.07 2.24
C ILE A 143 9.30 -15.33 3.04
N VAL A 144 10.21 -16.07 3.66
CA VAL A 144 11.33 -15.52 4.45
C VAL A 144 12.59 -15.55 3.59
N ILE A 145 13.14 -14.36 3.34
CA ILE A 145 14.35 -14.19 2.51
C ILE A 145 15.46 -13.65 3.41
N ASP A 146 16.62 -14.28 3.34
CA ASP A 146 17.86 -13.83 4.00
C ASP A 146 19.03 -13.91 3.02
N HIS A 147 19.82 -12.85 2.95
CA HIS A 147 20.94 -12.73 2.00
C HIS A 147 20.60 -13.18 0.56
N GLY A 148 19.42 -12.81 0.06
CA GLY A 148 18.94 -13.15 -1.29
C GLY A 148 18.53 -14.63 -1.45
N ARG A 149 18.41 -15.40 -0.38
CA ARG A 149 18.03 -16.82 -0.40
C ARG A 149 16.72 -17.05 0.35
N LEU A 150 15.91 -17.95 -0.17
CA LEU A 150 14.72 -18.44 0.52
C LEU A 150 15.16 -19.30 1.71
N VAL A 151 14.87 -18.83 2.94
CA VAL A 151 15.21 -19.54 4.20
C VAL A 151 13.98 -20.07 4.94
N GLY A 152 12.78 -19.78 4.45
CA GLY A 152 11.54 -20.32 5.00
C GLY A 152 10.32 -19.92 4.20
N ARG A 153 9.28 -20.78 4.18
CA ARG A 153 7.98 -20.51 3.62
C ARG A 153 6.89 -21.21 4.39
N GLY A 154 5.77 -20.53 4.61
CA GLY A 154 4.59 -21.11 5.25
C GLY A 154 3.77 -20.09 6.03
N SER A 155 2.76 -20.56 6.77
CA SER A 155 1.96 -19.71 7.62
C SER A 155 2.76 -19.14 8.80
N HIS A 156 2.27 -18.05 9.39
CA HIS A 156 2.83 -17.48 10.62
C HIS A 156 3.01 -18.54 11.73
N LYS A 157 2.01 -19.41 11.93
CA LYS A 157 2.07 -20.48 12.95
C LYS A 157 3.15 -21.50 12.67
N THR A 158 3.27 -21.93 11.41
CA THR A 158 4.29 -22.93 11.00
C THR A 158 5.69 -22.35 11.17
N LEU A 159 5.92 -21.13 10.67
CA LEU A 159 7.24 -20.50 10.76
C LEU A 159 7.65 -20.18 12.20
N LEU A 160 6.71 -19.79 13.06
CA LEU A 160 6.99 -19.62 14.49
C LEU A 160 7.43 -20.91 15.18
N LYS A 161 6.96 -22.07 14.71
CA LYS A 161 7.35 -23.36 15.28
C LYS A 161 8.71 -23.82 14.75
N ASP A 162 8.91 -23.72 13.44
CA ASP A 162 9.94 -24.49 12.74
C ASP A 162 11.09 -23.65 12.18
N ASN A 163 10.96 -22.29 12.12
CA ASN A 163 11.98 -21.42 11.54
C ASN A 163 12.60 -20.48 12.58
N THR A 164 13.86 -20.74 12.94
CA THR A 164 14.59 -19.95 13.95
C THR A 164 14.81 -18.50 13.49
N TYR A 165 15.10 -18.28 12.22
CA TYR A 165 15.27 -16.93 11.66
C TYR A 165 13.99 -16.11 11.75
N TYR A 166 12.85 -16.72 11.36
CA TYR A 166 11.55 -16.05 11.48
C TYR A 166 11.19 -15.67 12.93
N LYS A 167 11.55 -16.53 13.91
CA LYS A 167 11.36 -16.19 15.34
C LYS A 167 12.10 -14.94 15.76
N LEU A 168 13.29 -14.70 15.21
CA LEU A 168 14.09 -13.50 15.52
C LEU A 168 13.42 -12.23 14.97
N LEU A 169 12.73 -12.31 13.83
CA LEU A 169 12.01 -11.19 13.24
C LEU A 169 10.75 -10.77 14.03
N GLN A 170 10.33 -11.56 15.03
CA GLN A 170 9.14 -11.27 15.85
C GLN A 170 9.49 -10.51 17.15
N LYS A 171 10.76 -10.25 17.42
CA LYS A 171 11.23 -9.46 18.57
C LYS A 171 11.29 -7.98 18.23
#